data_ca49930efbb85dec208c72798cabc425
#
_entry.id   ca49930efbb85dec208c72798cabc425
#
_cell.length_a   1.000
_cell.length_b   1.000
_cell.length_c   1.000
_cell.angle_alpha   90.00
_cell.angle_beta   90.00
_cell.angle_gamma   90.00
#
_symmetry.space_group_name_H-M   'P 1'
#
loop_
_entity.id
_entity.type
_entity.pdbx_description
1 polymer ?
#
loop_
_entity_poly.entity_id
_entity_poly.type
_entity_poly.pdbx_seq_one_letter_code
_entity_poly.pdbx_strand_id
1 'polypeptide(L)'
;MPFMSWDLCFAKLGRVLRITDCPEVVEALRQALPGWSVEVFDAEGEAPPIELRSEGDGYLQYSPELPRGLRLDTPVEAACSLIADLVAAYTEHHPELIGLHCASVEIDGRLVVFPASHRAGKSTLTAAFSAAGYKIFGDDVLALTAEGQGQGLGIAPRLRLPLPARLAAEVVSFVQQYTGPADTRYCYLVPPAGNLAHHGETRPLGAVILLARDAAITTPQLSRLAPGDGLLQLLCQNFAHDAPSELLVERLLPLMEHTPCLLLHYSEPLAAVEAVQVALSEPSLLAAPCKQHEELTSATAPRCMGDEPWRPGATVLEYSLEEELFLVEASDGAIHRLNPSGRLIWQLLRQEPLSAAELAELLSEHYAQPLEEVLADVQELLGQLANVGLISSVATSGAATVTLA
;
A
#
# COMPACT_ATOMS: atom_id res chain seq x y z
N MET A 1 38.93 3.45 25.56
CA MET A 1 37.95 4.43 26.07
C MET A 1 36.77 3.65 26.57
N PRO A 2 36.01 4.08 27.60
CA PRO A 2 34.77 3.41 27.96
C PRO A 2 33.83 3.49 26.77
N PHE A 3 33.11 2.39 26.47
CA PHE A 3 32.07 2.36 25.46
C PHE A 3 30.96 3.36 25.84
N MET A 4 30.62 4.24 24.90
CA MET A 4 29.47 5.15 25.08
C MET A 4 28.23 4.50 24.52
N SER A 5 27.22 4.29 25.37
CA SER A 5 25.96 3.71 24.96
C SER A 5 24.82 4.63 25.36
N TRP A 6 23.87 4.78 24.46
CA TRP A 6 22.67 5.60 24.66
C TRP A 6 21.40 4.78 24.44
N ASP A 7 20.44 5.01 25.30
CA ASP A 7 19.06 4.53 25.11
C ASP A 7 18.21 5.66 24.51
N LEU A 8 17.49 5.35 23.46
CA LEU A 8 16.61 6.28 22.79
C LEU A 8 15.15 5.94 23.11
N CYS A 9 14.43 6.95 23.64
CA CYS A 9 13.01 6.88 23.94
C CYS A 9 12.25 7.69 22.90
N PHE A 10 11.31 7.03 22.22
CA PHE A 10 10.44 7.66 21.23
C PHE A 10 9.05 7.92 21.82
N ALA A 11 8.46 9.06 21.46
CA ALA A 11 7.10 9.38 21.85
C ALA A 11 6.13 8.26 21.42
N LYS A 12 5.27 7.79 22.34
CA LYS A 12 4.31 6.70 22.17
C LYS A 12 4.90 5.28 21.94
N LEU A 13 6.23 5.14 21.96
CA LEU A 13 6.90 3.84 21.85
C LEU A 13 7.77 3.53 23.06
N GLY A 14 8.22 4.56 23.77
CA GLY A 14 9.07 4.42 24.96
C GLY A 14 10.53 4.10 24.62
N ARG A 15 11.22 3.44 25.55
CA ARG A 15 12.63 3.03 25.43
C ARG A 15 12.73 1.76 24.57
N VAL A 16 13.10 1.90 23.33
CA VAL A 16 13.03 0.80 22.34
C VAL A 16 14.37 0.52 21.68
N LEU A 17 15.32 1.46 21.67
CA LEU A 17 16.57 1.39 20.93
C LEU A 17 17.77 1.71 21.80
N ARG A 18 18.84 0.87 21.75
CA ARG A 18 20.17 1.15 22.29
C ARG A 18 21.19 1.32 21.17
N ILE A 19 21.96 2.40 21.22
CA ILE A 19 23.06 2.67 20.28
C ILE A 19 24.38 2.73 21.06
N THR A 20 25.38 1.93 20.64
CA THR A 20 26.67 1.83 21.29
C THR A 20 27.81 2.25 20.35
N ASP A 21 28.60 3.25 20.75
CA ASP A 21 29.76 3.79 20.02
C ASP A 21 29.46 4.27 18.57
N CYS A 22 28.25 4.78 18.32
CA CYS A 22 27.82 5.25 17.00
C CYS A 22 27.12 6.63 17.10
N PRO A 23 27.77 7.70 17.57
CA PRO A 23 27.13 9.02 17.72
C PRO A 23 26.65 9.60 16.38
N GLU A 24 27.30 9.28 15.25
CA GLU A 24 26.92 9.69 13.91
C GLU A 24 25.59 9.05 13.46
N VAL A 25 25.27 7.84 13.94
CA VAL A 25 23.97 7.20 13.66
C VAL A 25 22.87 7.85 14.49
N VAL A 26 23.14 8.21 15.75
CA VAL A 26 22.19 8.97 16.58
C VAL A 26 21.81 10.29 15.89
N GLU A 27 22.81 11.01 15.37
CA GLU A 27 22.59 12.27 14.67
C GLU A 27 21.83 12.06 13.34
N ALA A 28 22.23 11.05 12.54
CA ALA A 28 21.52 10.72 11.30
C ALA A 28 20.05 10.34 11.55
N LEU A 29 19.79 9.56 12.62
CA LEU A 29 18.44 9.15 12.99
C LEU A 29 17.59 10.36 13.42
N ARG A 30 18.14 11.27 14.25
CA ARG A 30 17.43 12.49 14.68
C ARG A 30 17.06 13.39 13.51
N GLN A 31 17.96 13.53 12.52
CA GLN A 31 17.68 14.32 11.32
C GLN A 31 16.69 13.62 10.38
N ALA A 32 16.70 12.29 10.32
CA ALA A 32 15.76 11.51 9.51
C ALA A 32 14.35 11.43 10.13
N LEU A 33 14.22 11.72 11.43
CA LEU A 33 12.94 11.70 12.18
C LEU A 33 12.58 13.09 12.76
N PRO A 34 12.56 14.17 11.96
CA PRO A 34 12.41 15.52 12.51
C PRO A 34 11.01 15.77 13.09
N GLY A 35 10.02 14.98 12.69
CA GLY A 35 8.65 15.05 13.19
C GLY A 35 8.37 14.08 14.36
N TRP A 36 9.30 13.17 14.72
CA TRP A 36 9.12 12.23 15.82
C TRP A 36 10.01 12.62 17.00
N SER A 37 9.40 12.97 18.12
CA SER A 37 10.15 13.36 19.31
C SER A 37 10.95 12.17 19.86
N VAL A 38 12.25 12.37 20.03
CA VAL A 38 13.18 11.40 20.61
C VAL A 38 13.95 12.02 21.76
N GLU A 39 14.01 11.32 22.87
CA GLU A 39 14.85 11.65 24.03
C GLU A 39 16.01 10.64 24.10
N VAL A 40 17.20 11.14 24.43
CA VAL A 40 18.42 10.34 24.49
C VAL A 40 18.94 10.34 25.92
N PHE A 41 19.17 9.17 26.48
CA PHE A 41 19.66 8.96 27.83
C PHE A 41 20.93 8.11 27.79
N ASP A 42 21.76 8.18 28.84
CA ASP A 42 22.82 7.21 29.04
C ASP A 42 22.19 5.81 29.22
N ALA A 43 22.81 4.80 28.62
CA ALA A 43 22.29 3.45 28.65
C ALA A 43 22.35 2.85 30.06
N GLU A 44 21.23 2.38 30.59
CA GLU A 44 21.12 1.75 31.89
C GLU A 44 20.33 0.44 31.84
N GLY A 45 20.73 -0.51 32.68
CA GLY A 45 20.02 -1.79 32.86
C GLY A 45 20.03 -2.68 31.62
N GLU A 46 18.99 -3.48 31.48
CA GLU A 46 18.82 -4.42 30.37
C GLU A 46 18.66 -3.70 29.03
N ALA A 47 19.20 -4.29 27.97
CA ALA A 47 19.09 -3.72 26.63
C ALA A 47 17.64 -3.75 26.13
N PRO A 48 17.17 -2.70 25.45
CA PRO A 48 15.88 -2.71 24.75
C PRO A 48 15.91 -3.67 23.54
N PRO A 49 14.76 -3.96 22.89
CA PRO A 49 14.67 -4.97 21.85
C PRO A 49 15.45 -4.66 20.57
N ILE A 50 15.74 -3.38 20.29
CA ILE A 50 16.55 -2.98 19.13
C ILE A 50 17.88 -2.49 19.62
N GLU A 51 18.97 -3.05 19.06
CA GLU A 51 20.33 -2.67 19.40
C GLU A 51 21.14 -2.39 18.13
N LEU A 52 21.95 -1.34 18.17
CA LEU A 52 22.97 -1.03 17.17
C LEU A 52 24.31 -0.80 17.83
N ARG A 53 25.37 -1.37 17.28
CA ARG A 53 26.73 -1.12 17.74
C ARG A 53 27.71 -0.93 16.60
N SER A 54 28.79 -0.22 16.86
CA SER A 54 29.92 -0.17 15.95
C SER A 54 30.59 -1.54 15.84
N GLU A 55 30.91 -1.96 14.62
CA GLU A 55 31.63 -3.21 14.36
C GLU A 55 32.56 -3.07 13.15
N GLY A 56 33.87 -3.00 13.44
CA GLY A 56 34.89 -2.77 12.41
C GLY A 56 34.79 -1.38 11.81
N ASP A 57 34.53 -1.30 10.52
CA ASP A 57 34.34 -0.09 9.74
C ASP A 57 32.88 0.23 9.45
N GLY A 58 31.96 -0.48 10.09
CA GLY A 58 30.51 -0.32 9.92
C GLY A 58 29.73 -0.54 11.22
N TYR A 59 28.51 -1.00 11.09
CA TYR A 59 27.55 -1.16 12.17
C TYR A 59 26.92 -2.54 12.13
N LEU A 60 26.51 -3.05 13.29
CA LEU A 60 25.76 -4.29 13.43
C LEU A 60 24.48 -4.01 14.21
N GLN A 61 23.33 -4.26 13.58
CA GLN A 61 22.00 -4.10 14.15
C GLN A 61 21.41 -5.44 14.54
N TYR A 62 20.76 -5.49 15.69
CA TYR A 62 19.89 -6.59 16.13
C TYR A 62 18.52 -6.06 16.46
N SER A 63 17.49 -6.83 16.14
CA SER A 63 16.08 -6.57 16.51
C SER A 63 15.30 -7.88 16.49
N PRO A 64 14.02 -7.90 16.91
CA PRO A 64 13.14 -9.06 16.74
C PRO A 64 13.07 -9.55 15.29
N GLU A 65 13.05 -8.62 14.32
CA GLU A 65 13.06 -8.92 12.88
C GLU A 65 14.45 -9.36 12.36
N LEU A 66 15.52 -9.00 13.07
CA LEU A 66 16.90 -9.24 12.69
C LEU A 66 17.66 -10.05 13.76
N PRO A 67 17.21 -11.27 14.14
CA PRO A 67 17.79 -12.03 15.25
C PRO A 67 19.22 -12.54 14.96
N ARG A 68 19.63 -12.58 13.68
CA ARG A 68 20.99 -12.95 13.25
C ARG A 68 21.93 -11.77 13.12
N GLY A 69 21.41 -10.56 13.30
CA GLY A 69 22.12 -9.31 13.05
C GLY A 69 22.19 -8.94 11.57
N LEU A 70 22.17 -7.65 11.29
CA LEU A 70 22.36 -7.05 9.97
C LEU A 70 23.56 -6.12 10.00
N ARG A 71 24.53 -6.36 9.10
CA ARG A 71 25.66 -5.47 8.91
C ARG A 71 25.28 -4.32 7.98
N LEU A 72 25.68 -3.12 8.35
CA LEU A 72 25.40 -1.85 7.67
C LEU A 72 26.68 -1.06 7.52
N ASP A 73 26.88 -0.43 6.37
CA ASP A 73 28.16 0.18 6.03
C ASP A 73 28.19 1.70 6.30
N THR A 74 27.03 2.37 6.29
CA THR A 74 26.94 3.82 6.47
C THR A 74 25.96 4.22 7.56
N PRO A 75 26.13 5.41 8.19
CA PRO A 75 25.13 5.93 9.15
C PRO A 75 23.72 6.07 8.55
N VAL A 76 23.64 6.34 7.25
CA VAL A 76 22.37 6.49 6.52
C VAL A 76 21.67 5.14 6.35
N GLU A 77 22.41 4.09 6.00
CA GLU A 77 21.88 2.72 5.95
C GLU A 77 21.43 2.27 7.34
N ALA A 78 22.22 2.56 8.38
CA ALA A 78 21.86 2.26 9.75
C ALA A 78 20.58 3.00 10.18
N ALA A 79 20.48 4.30 9.94
CA ALA A 79 19.28 5.07 10.24
C ALA A 79 18.07 4.53 9.48
N CYS A 80 18.22 4.15 8.20
CA CYS A 80 17.14 3.56 7.40
C CYS A 80 16.64 2.24 7.98
N SER A 81 17.54 1.34 8.36
CA SER A 81 17.19 0.03 8.94
C SER A 81 16.54 0.20 10.32
N LEU A 82 17.08 1.08 11.16
CA LEU A 82 16.49 1.41 12.46
C LEU A 82 15.09 2.00 12.34
N ILE A 83 14.84 2.87 11.35
CA ILE A 83 13.50 3.44 11.09
C ILE A 83 12.50 2.33 10.74
N ALA A 84 12.90 1.34 9.93
CA ALA A 84 12.04 0.21 9.62
C ALA A 84 11.64 -0.58 10.88
N ASP A 85 12.60 -0.89 11.75
CA ASP A 85 12.34 -1.59 13.02
C ASP A 85 11.50 -0.74 14.00
N LEU A 86 11.73 0.58 14.05
CA LEU A 86 10.92 1.49 14.87
C LEU A 86 9.46 1.56 14.38
N VAL A 87 9.25 1.56 13.07
CA VAL A 87 7.90 1.53 12.48
C VAL A 87 7.22 0.19 12.78
N ALA A 88 7.93 -0.94 12.63
CA ALA A 88 7.43 -2.26 12.97
C ALA A 88 7.03 -2.33 14.45
N ALA A 89 7.92 -1.93 15.36
CA ALA A 89 7.62 -1.88 16.79
C ALA A 89 6.44 -0.95 17.11
N TYR A 90 6.31 0.18 16.41
CA TYR A 90 5.19 1.10 16.60
C TYR A 90 3.86 0.48 16.18
N THR A 91 3.80 -0.16 15.03
CA THR A 91 2.58 -0.84 14.55
C THR A 91 2.21 -2.06 15.41
N GLU A 92 3.19 -2.79 15.92
CA GLU A 92 2.97 -3.89 16.87
C GLU A 92 2.36 -3.40 18.21
N HIS A 93 2.81 -2.24 18.71
CA HIS A 93 2.25 -1.63 19.92
C HIS A 93 0.90 -0.96 19.70
N HIS A 94 0.52 -0.71 18.44
CA HIS A 94 -0.70 -0.04 18.03
C HIS A 94 -1.48 -0.87 17.00
N PRO A 95 -2.04 -2.04 17.40
CA PRO A 95 -2.73 -2.95 16.48
C PRO A 95 -4.01 -2.36 15.87
N GLU A 96 -4.49 -1.24 16.42
CA GLU A 96 -5.59 -0.46 15.84
C GLU A 96 -5.18 0.29 14.57
N LEU A 97 -3.89 0.44 14.29
CA LEU A 97 -3.39 1.10 13.08
C LEU A 97 -3.20 0.10 11.93
N ILE A 98 -3.44 0.54 10.70
CA ILE A 98 -3.01 -0.15 9.48
C ILE A 98 -1.79 0.58 8.94
N GLY A 99 -0.68 -0.11 8.70
CA GLY A 99 0.50 0.44 8.06
C GLY A 99 0.38 0.37 6.54
N LEU A 100 0.50 1.50 5.84
CA LEU A 100 0.44 1.57 4.38
C LEU A 100 1.79 2.04 3.80
N HIS A 101 2.32 1.26 2.87
CA HIS A 101 3.51 1.62 2.09
C HIS A 101 3.12 2.57 0.96
N CYS A 102 2.94 3.84 1.26
CA CYS A 102 2.54 4.86 0.29
C CYS A 102 3.19 6.21 0.59
N ALA A 103 3.31 7.05 -0.45
CA ALA A 103 3.54 8.46 -0.25
C ALA A 103 2.21 9.17 0.06
N SER A 104 2.29 10.27 0.82
CA SER A 104 1.11 11.04 1.22
C SER A 104 1.43 12.50 1.44
N VAL A 105 0.57 13.37 0.92
CA VAL A 105 0.69 14.83 1.00
C VAL A 105 -0.64 15.46 1.39
N GLU A 106 -0.60 16.59 2.10
CA GLU A 106 -1.79 17.35 2.44
C GLU A 106 -2.12 18.35 1.33
N ILE A 107 -3.35 18.29 0.81
CA ILE A 107 -3.93 19.27 -0.11
C ILE A 107 -5.29 19.67 0.46
N ASP A 108 -5.51 20.95 0.70
CA ASP A 108 -6.76 21.52 1.23
C ASP A 108 -7.29 20.81 2.51
N GLY A 109 -6.37 20.47 3.44
CA GLY A 109 -6.70 19.83 4.70
C GLY A 109 -7.04 18.34 4.61
N ARG A 110 -6.82 17.70 3.46
CA ARG A 110 -7.03 16.26 3.22
C ARG A 110 -5.77 15.61 2.68
N LEU A 111 -5.64 14.30 2.88
CA LEU A 111 -4.51 13.54 2.35
C LEU A 111 -4.79 13.01 0.95
N VAL A 112 -3.88 13.30 0.06
CA VAL A 112 -3.74 12.60 -1.21
C VAL A 112 -2.68 11.51 -1.01
N VAL A 113 -3.08 10.26 -1.19
CA VAL A 113 -2.21 9.09 -1.00
C VAL A 113 -1.83 8.48 -2.35
N PHE A 114 -0.57 8.08 -2.48
CA PHE A 114 0.01 7.50 -3.69
C PHE A 114 0.49 6.07 -3.39
N PRO A 115 -0.43 5.08 -3.33
CA PRO A 115 -0.04 3.69 -3.24
C PRO A 115 0.56 3.27 -4.58
N ALA A 116 1.78 2.78 -4.57
CA ALA A 116 2.42 2.34 -5.79
C ALA A 116 3.54 1.35 -5.49
N SER A 117 3.81 0.46 -6.44
CA SER A 117 4.90 -0.50 -6.39
C SER A 117 6.27 0.18 -6.27
N HIS A 118 7.29 -0.60 -5.96
CA HIS A 118 8.67 -0.13 -5.93
C HIS A 118 9.06 0.55 -7.25
N ARG A 119 9.81 1.66 -7.16
CA ARG A 119 10.33 2.46 -8.29
C ARG A 119 9.29 3.20 -9.14
N ALA A 120 8.05 3.31 -8.71
CA ALA A 120 7.02 4.10 -9.40
C ALA A 120 7.28 5.62 -9.38
N GLY A 121 8.24 6.09 -8.61
CA GLY A 121 8.61 7.51 -8.52
C GLY A 121 8.02 8.25 -7.32
N LYS A 122 7.45 7.52 -6.31
CA LYS A 122 6.86 8.11 -5.10
C LYS A 122 7.74 9.18 -4.46
N SER A 123 8.96 8.83 -4.05
CA SER A 123 9.88 9.76 -3.34
C SER A 123 10.23 11.00 -4.17
N THR A 124 10.39 10.84 -5.49
CA THR A 124 10.67 11.99 -6.37
C THR A 124 9.46 12.91 -6.48
N LEU A 125 8.25 12.34 -6.55
CA LEU A 125 7.00 13.11 -6.54
C LEU A 125 6.79 13.80 -5.19
N THR A 126 7.06 13.11 -4.07
CA THR A 126 7.04 13.70 -2.72
C THR A 126 7.98 14.89 -2.60
N ALA A 127 9.20 14.79 -3.16
CA ALA A 127 10.13 15.91 -3.19
C ALA A 127 9.61 17.10 -4.01
N ALA A 128 8.92 16.84 -5.12
CA ALA A 128 8.29 17.88 -5.93
C ALA A 128 7.14 18.57 -5.18
N PHE A 129 6.28 17.81 -4.49
CA PHE A 129 5.24 18.38 -3.62
C PHE A 129 5.85 19.23 -2.50
N SER A 130 6.91 18.75 -1.86
CA SER A 130 7.62 19.50 -0.82
C SER A 130 8.24 20.79 -1.36
N ALA A 131 8.84 20.77 -2.55
CA ALA A 131 9.40 21.94 -3.21
C ALA A 131 8.31 22.96 -3.60
N ALA A 132 7.11 22.50 -3.93
CA ALA A 132 5.95 23.35 -4.18
C ALA A 132 5.27 23.86 -2.90
N GLY A 133 5.80 23.53 -1.71
CA GLY A 133 5.34 24.04 -0.42
C GLY A 133 4.24 23.23 0.25
N TYR A 134 3.89 22.05 -0.29
CA TYR A 134 2.91 21.16 0.34
C TYR A 134 3.50 20.45 1.56
N LYS A 135 2.62 20.16 2.52
CA LYS A 135 2.98 19.40 3.72
C LYS A 135 2.98 17.91 3.43
N ILE A 136 4.10 17.26 3.74
CA ILE A 136 4.31 15.82 3.54
C ILE A 136 3.87 15.08 4.80
N PHE A 137 3.09 14.01 4.66
CA PHE A 137 2.72 13.10 5.75
C PHE A 137 3.54 11.82 5.76
N GLY A 138 4.01 11.38 4.61
CA GLY A 138 4.90 10.25 4.45
C GLY A 138 5.39 10.13 3.00
N ASP A 139 6.53 9.47 2.83
CA ASP A 139 7.09 9.11 1.53
C ASP A 139 6.98 7.59 1.27
N ASP A 140 7.17 6.84 2.32
CA ASP A 140 7.25 5.38 2.29
C ASP A 140 6.25 4.73 3.27
N VAL A 141 5.84 5.46 4.31
CA VAL A 141 4.98 4.95 5.38
C VAL A 141 3.92 5.98 5.75
N LEU A 142 2.69 5.50 5.83
CA LEU A 142 1.54 6.19 6.41
C LEU A 142 0.82 5.22 7.34
N ALA A 143 0.46 5.65 8.55
CA ALA A 143 -0.47 4.88 9.37
C ALA A 143 -1.91 5.30 9.08
N LEU A 144 -2.84 4.35 9.09
CA LEU A 144 -4.27 4.62 8.99
C LEU A 144 -4.94 4.29 10.32
N THR A 145 -5.65 5.26 10.91
CA THR A 145 -6.33 5.09 12.19
C THR A 145 -7.61 4.29 12.06
N ALA A 146 -8.18 3.87 13.19
CA ALA A 146 -9.46 3.14 13.22
C ALA A 146 -10.61 3.97 12.60
N GLU A 147 -10.52 5.29 12.67
CA GLU A 147 -11.51 6.24 12.10
C GLU A 147 -11.25 6.52 10.61
N GLY A 148 -10.30 5.83 9.98
CA GLY A 148 -9.97 6.00 8.57
C GLY A 148 -9.19 7.27 8.24
N GLN A 149 -8.52 7.88 9.23
CA GLN A 149 -7.65 9.03 9.00
C GLN A 149 -6.21 8.59 8.74
N GLY A 150 -5.54 9.22 7.80
CA GLY A 150 -4.11 9.01 7.62
C GLY A 150 -3.31 9.78 8.67
N GLN A 151 -2.36 9.09 9.31
CA GLN A 151 -1.50 9.60 10.38
C GLN A 151 -0.05 9.61 9.93
N GLY A 152 0.58 10.78 10.02
CA GLY A 152 2.01 10.95 9.78
C GLY A 152 2.85 10.35 10.90
N LEU A 153 3.98 9.74 10.54
CA LEU A 153 4.96 9.21 11.52
C LEU A 153 6.15 10.15 11.72
N GLY A 154 6.17 11.32 11.09
CA GLY A 154 7.24 12.30 11.28
C GLY A 154 8.58 11.91 10.67
N ILE A 155 8.58 11.04 9.67
CA ILE A 155 9.76 10.50 8.97
C ILE A 155 10.03 11.37 7.74
N ALA A 156 11.27 11.86 7.61
CA ALA A 156 11.71 12.62 6.45
C ALA A 156 11.73 11.75 5.18
N PRO A 157 11.30 12.28 4.01
CA PRO A 157 11.39 11.57 2.75
C PRO A 157 12.81 11.11 2.42
N ARG A 158 12.94 9.88 1.89
CA ARG A 158 14.22 9.30 1.50
C ARG A 158 14.34 9.19 -0.02
N LEU A 159 15.27 9.94 -0.58
CA LEU A 159 15.53 9.97 -2.02
C LEU A 159 16.70 9.05 -2.38
N ARG A 160 16.55 8.37 -3.51
CA ARG A 160 17.67 7.61 -4.10
C ARG A 160 18.56 8.55 -4.91
N LEU A 161 19.87 8.35 -4.77
CA LEU A 161 20.90 9.06 -5.55
C LEU A 161 21.49 8.18 -6.67
N PRO A 162 21.94 8.76 -7.80
CA PRO A 162 21.75 10.16 -8.16
C PRO A 162 20.28 10.48 -8.46
N LEU A 163 19.89 11.74 -8.30
CA LEU A 163 18.55 12.21 -8.68
C LEU A 163 18.33 12.01 -10.18
N PRO A 164 17.07 11.80 -10.64
CA PRO A 164 16.76 11.66 -12.07
C PRO A 164 17.24 12.87 -12.88
N ALA A 165 17.91 12.63 -14.01
CA ALA A 165 18.50 13.68 -14.84
C ALA A 165 17.47 14.66 -15.45
N ARG A 166 16.20 14.28 -15.52
CA ARG A 166 15.09 15.12 -16.08
C ARG A 166 14.25 15.77 -14.98
N LEU A 167 14.73 15.80 -13.74
CA LEU A 167 14.04 16.48 -12.66
C LEU A 167 14.15 17.98 -12.83
N ALA A 168 13.05 18.74 -12.59
CA ALA A 168 13.04 20.20 -12.67
C ALA A 168 14.11 20.83 -11.78
N ALA A 169 14.74 21.89 -12.25
CA ALA A 169 15.85 22.57 -11.56
C ALA A 169 15.43 23.07 -10.15
N GLU A 170 14.18 23.51 -10.02
CA GLU A 170 13.58 23.96 -8.76
C GLU A 170 13.58 22.83 -7.72
N VAL A 171 13.18 21.63 -8.12
CA VAL A 171 13.15 20.46 -7.22
C VAL A 171 14.57 20.02 -6.87
N VAL A 172 15.49 20.02 -7.84
CA VAL A 172 16.92 19.70 -7.58
C VAL A 172 17.51 20.70 -6.59
N SER A 173 17.30 22.00 -6.78
CA SER A 173 17.78 23.06 -5.88
C SER A 173 17.18 22.93 -4.48
N PHE A 174 15.89 22.61 -4.39
CA PHE A 174 15.22 22.38 -3.11
C PHE A 174 15.82 21.16 -2.38
N VAL A 175 16.00 20.04 -3.07
CA VAL A 175 16.62 18.85 -2.48
C VAL A 175 18.05 19.17 -1.99
N GLN A 176 18.86 19.87 -2.80
CA GLN A 176 20.21 20.27 -2.39
C GLN A 176 20.23 21.17 -1.15
N GLN A 177 19.28 22.10 -1.06
CA GLN A 177 19.16 23.02 0.08
C GLN A 177 18.75 22.30 1.38
N TYR A 178 17.90 21.30 1.28
CA TYR A 178 17.29 20.60 2.42
C TYR A 178 17.77 19.15 2.57
N THR A 179 18.92 18.80 1.97
CA THR A 179 19.56 17.50 2.17
C THR A 179 20.02 17.36 3.61
N GLY A 180 19.50 16.36 4.31
CA GLY A 180 19.93 15.90 5.62
C GLY A 180 21.00 14.79 5.51
N PRO A 181 20.91 13.72 6.32
CA PRO A 181 21.83 12.59 6.25
C PRO A 181 21.86 12.00 4.85
N ALA A 182 23.07 11.83 4.30
CA ALA A 182 23.24 11.31 2.94
C ALA A 182 24.47 10.40 2.84
N ASP A 183 24.39 9.44 1.93
CA ASP A 183 25.52 8.62 1.46
C ASP A 183 25.56 8.61 -0.08
N THR A 184 26.27 7.66 -0.66
CA THR A 184 26.37 7.53 -2.13
C THR A 184 25.10 7.03 -2.81
N ARG A 185 24.16 6.44 -2.05
CA ARG A 185 22.95 5.78 -2.56
C ARG A 185 21.66 6.51 -2.20
N TYR A 186 21.64 7.16 -1.03
CA TYR A 186 20.42 7.77 -0.47
C TYR A 186 20.72 9.11 0.19
N CYS A 187 19.72 9.98 0.21
CA CYS A 187 19.67 11.14 1.10
C CYS A 187 18.28 11.29 1.70
N TYR A 188 18.24 11.77 2.94
CA TYR A 188 16.97 12.21 3.55
C TYR A 188 16.75 13.68 3.20
N LEU A 189 15.52 13.99 2.78
CA LEU A 189 15.07 15.35 2.56
C LEU A 189 14.42 15.86 3.84
N VAL A 190 15.08 16.81 4.51
CA VAL A 190 14.58 17.43 5.74
C VAL A 190 13.94 18.78 5.38
N PRO A 191 12.64 18.82 5.07
CA PRO A 191 11.99 20.03 4.60
C PRO A 191 11.91 21.10 5.70
N PRO A 192 11.59 22.37 5.36
CA PRO A 192 11.39 23.43 6.34
C PRO A 192 10.36 23.05 7.41
N ALA A 193 10.51 23.63 8.59
CA ALA A 193 9.56 23.42 9.69
C ALA A 193 8.12 23.74 9.22
N GLY A 194 7.20 22.81 9.52
CA GLY A 194 5.80 22.89 9.09
C GLY A 194 5.47 22.18 7.79
N ASN A 195 6.47 21.85 6.94
CA ASN A 195 6.24 21.12 5.69
C ASN A 195 6.36 19.59 5.84
N LEU A 196 6.59 19.09 7.03
CA LEU A 196 6.49 17.67 7.38
C LEU A 196 5.50 17.52 8.55
N ALA A 197 4.61 16.54 8.46
CA ALA A 197 3.69 16.23 9.55
C ALA A 197 4.44 15.72 10.77
N HIS A 198 4.00 16.14 11.97
CA HIS A 198 4.50 15.58 13.21
C HIS A 198 3.95 14.15 13.39
N HIS A 199 4.69 13.35 14.15
CA HIS A 199 4.24 12.04 14.55
C HIS A 199 2.88 12.12 15.27
N GLY A 200 1.90 11.38 14.78
CA GLY A 200 0.53 11.37 15.30
C GLY A 200 -0.36 12.48 14.76
N GLU A 201 0.11 13.35 13.87
CA GLU A 201 -0.75 14.30 13.17
C GLU A 201 -1.63 13.57 12.16
N THR A 202 -2.94 13.84 12.15
CA THR A 202 -3.92 13.13 11.31
C THR A 202 -4.66 14.05 10.36
N ARG A 203 -5.07 13.50 9.20
CA ARG A 203 -5.98 14.13 8.23
C ARG A 203 -6.90 13.08 7.61
N PRO A 204 -8.12 13.45 7.22
CA PRO A 204 -8.99 12.57 6.45
C PRO A 204 -8.40 12.33 5.05
N LEU A 205 -8.67 11.16 4.47
CA LEU A 205 -8.32 10.87 3.09
C LEU A 205 -9.12 11.78 2.14
N GLY A 206 -8.45 12.30 1.12
CA GLY A 206 -9.02 13.16 0.08
C GLY A 206 -9.04 12.52 -1.30
N ALA A 207 -8.00 11.74 -1.63
CA ALA A 207 -7.90 10.99 -2.89
C ALA A 207 -6.89 9.85 -2.78
N VAL A 208 -7.09 8.80 -3.57
CA VAL A 208 -6.12 7.75 -3.87
C VAL A 208 -5.67 7.93 -5.31
N ILE A 209 -4.38 8.15 -5.55
CA ILE A 209 -3.84 8.37 -6.90
C ILE A 209 -2.79 7.32 -7.23
N LEU A 210 -3.11 6.47 -8.20
CA LEU A 210 -2.19 5.50 -8.76
C LEU A 210 -1.23 6.20 -9.73
N LEU A 211 0.02 5.75 -9.77
CA LEU A 211 1.08 6.36 -10.55
C LEU A 211 1.42 5.53 -11.79
N ALA A 212 1.33 6.14 -12.96
CA ALA A 212 1.79 5.61 -14.24
C ALA A 212 2.83 6.55 -14.85
N ARG A 213 4.12 6.31 -14.53
CA ARG A 213 5.22 7.12 -15.05
C ARG A 213 5.62 6.67 -16.44
N ASP A 214 5.51 7.57 -17.42
CA ASP A 214 5.88 7.34 -18.80
C ASP A 214 6.68 8.53 -19.36
N ALA A 215 7.91 8.25 -19.80
CA ALA A 215 8.81 9.27 -20.35
C ALA A 215 8.32 9.91 -21.68
N ALA A 216 7.36 9.29 -22.36
CA ALA A 216 6.78 9.79 -23.60
C ALA A 216 5.69 10.87 -23.34
N ILE A 217 5.14 10.92 -22.14
CA ILE A 217 4.10 11.88 -21.79
C ILE A 217 4.71 13.28 -21.56
N THR A 218 4.27 14.25 -22.31
CA THR A 218 4.74 15.65 -22.20
C THR A 218 3.89 16.48 -21.23
N THR A 219 2.60 16.16 -21.10
CA THR A 219 1.67 16.86 -20.21
C THR A 219 1.00 15.83 -19.31
N PRO A 220 1.07 15.98 -17.97
CA PRO A 220 0.42 15.07 -17.05
C PRO A 220 -1.08 14.99 -17.30
N GLN A 221 -1.63 13.79 -17.15
CA GLN A 221 -3.06 13.52 -17.35
C GLN A 221 -3.59 12.71 -16.17
N LEU A 222 -4.73 13.13 -15.65
CA LEU A 222 -5.46 12.35 -14.65
C LEU A 222 -6.73 11.78 -15.28
N SER A 223 -7.04 10.55 -14.90
CA SER A 223 -8.31 9.89 -15.25
C SER A 223 -8.88 9.21 -14.02
N ARG A 224 -10.21 9.16 -13.92
CA ARG A 224 -10.89 8.48 -12.84
C ARG A 224 -10.78 6.97 -13.01
N LEU A 225 -10.47 6.27 -11.91
CA LEU A 225 -10.51 4.82 -11.80
C LEU A 225 -11.70 4.36 -10.95
N ALA A 226 -12.05 3.08 -11.06
CA ALA A 226 -13.02 2.47 -10.17
C ALA A 226 -12.49 2.45 -8.72
N PRO A 227 -13.34 2.60 -7.70
CA PRO A 227 -12.92 2.54 -6.29
C PRO A 227 -12.25 1.22 -5.94
N GLY A 228 -12.63 0.12 -6.60
CA GLY A 228 -12.00 -1.19 -6.43
C GLY A 228 -10.52 -1.23 -6.82
N ASP A 229 -10.09 -0.41 -7.80
CA ASP A 229 -8.65 -0.29 -8.15
C ASP A 229 -7.87 0.32 -6.98
N GLY A 230 -8.43 1.36 -6.34
CA GLY A 230 -7.85 1.98 -5.16
C GLY A 230 -7.80 1.04 -3.97
N LEU A 231 -8.91 0.33 -3.71
CA LEU A 231 -8.99 -0.65 -2.63
C LEU A 231 -7.91 -1.73 -2.78
N LEU A 232 -7.81 -2.34 -3.96
CA LEU A 232 -6.82 -3.38 -4.24
C LEU A 232 -5.39 -2.86 -4.02
N GLN A 233 -5.10 -1.66 -4.51
CA GLN A 233 -3.77 -1.06 -4.32
C GLN A 233 -3.46 -0.78 -2.84
N LEU A 234 -4.41 -0.30 -2.06
CA LEU A 234 -4.21 -0.08 -0.62
C LEU A 234 -4.01 -1.41 0.13
N LEU A 235 -4.78 -2.45 -0.20
CA LEU A 235 -4.61 -3.80 0.34
C LEU A 235 -3.20 -4.35 0.04
N CYS A 236 -2.72 -4.20 -1.19
CA CYS A 236 -1.37 -4.64 -1.60
C CYS A 236 -0.24 -3.83 -0.94
N GLN A 237 -0.51 -2.64 -0.44
CA GLN A 237 0.49 -1.79 0.25
C GLN A 237 0.45 -1.93 1.77
N ASN A 238 -0.43 -2.76 2.33
CA ASN A 238 -0.41 -3.05 3.75
C ASN A 238 0.86 -3.82 4.14
N PHE A 239 1.55 -3.37 5.19
CA PHE A 239 2.72 -4.05 5.75
C PHE A 239 2.49 -4.52 7.20
N ALA A 240 1.28 -4.35 7.75
CA ALA A 240 0.92 -4.92 9.04
C ALA A 240 0.72 -6.44 8.86
N HIS A 241 1.77 -7.21 9.10
CA HIS A 241 1.91 -8.63 8.74
C HIS A 241 0.84 -9.57 9.32
N ASP A 242 0.17 -9.20 10.39
CA ASP A 242 -0.76 -10.08 11.11
C ASP A 242 -2.23 -9.64 11.06
N ALA A 243 -2.57 -8.59 10.31
CA ALA A 243 -3.96 -8.16 10.20
C ALA A 243 -4.75 -9.13 9.29
N PRO A 244 -5.84 -9.76 9.77
CA PRO A 244 -6.68 -10.60 8.94
C PRO A 244 -7.22 -9.83 7.73
N SER A 245 -7.27 -10.48 6.57
CA SER A 245 -7.71 -9.85 5.32
C SER A 245 -9.12 -9.27 5.41
N GLU A 246 -10.03 -9.96 6.11
CA GLU A 246 -11.37 -9.45 6.39
C GLU A 246 -11.35 -8.12 7.14
N LEU A 247 -10.51 -7.97 8.15
CA LEU A 247 -10.37 -6.71 8.90
C LEU A 247 -9.85 -5.58 8.00
N LEU A 248 -8.89 -5.88 7.11
CA LEU A 248 -8.36 -4.91 6.17
C LEU A 248 -9.43 -4.44 5.18
N VAL A 249 -10.19 -5.39 4.61
CA VAL A 249 -11.29 -5.06 3.70
C VAL A 249 -12.38 -4.27 4.42
N GLU A 250 -12.82 -4.70 5.61
CA GLU A 250 -13.84 -4.01 6.42
C GLU A 250 -13.46 -2.56 6.76
N ARG A 251 -12.16 -2.29 6.93
CA ARG A 251 -11.69 -0.94 7.27
C ARG A 251 -11.40 -0.05 6.06
N LEU A 252 -10.92 -0.63 4.96
CA LEU A 252 -10.54 0.14 3.76
C LEU A 252 -11.70 0.38 2.81
N LEU A 253 -12.63 -0.59 2.69
CA LEU A 253 -13.74 -0.50 1.74
C LEU A 253 -14.64 0.72 1.97
N PRO A 254 -15.12 1.02 3.19
CA PRO A 254 -15.95 2.21 3.43
C PRO A 254 -15.26 3.53 3.10
N LEU A 255 -13.91 3.56 3.18
CA LEU A 255 -13.14 4.75 2.78
C LEU A 255 -13.20 4.93 1.26
N MET A 256 -13.13 3.84 0.50
CA MET A 256 -13.16 3.89 -0.96
C MET A 256 -14.53 4.26 -1.54
N GLU A 257 -15.63 4.08 -0.81
CA GLU A 257 -16.97 4.55 -1.23
C GLU A 257 -17.04 6.07 -1.37
N HIS A 258 -16.19 6.79 -0.66
CA HIS A 258 -16.24 8.26 -0.57
C HIS A 258 -14.92 8.94 -1.01
N THR A 259 -13.88 8.16 -1.31
CA THR A 259 -12.58 8.69 -1.69
C THR A 259 -12.36 8.50 -3.19
N PRO A 260 -12.21 9.57 -3.98
CA PRO A 260 -11.96 9.44 -5.41
C PRO A 260 -10.66 8.69 -5.68
N CYS A 261 -10.72 7.75 -6.63
CA CYS A 261 -9.58 7.01 -7.13
C CYS A 261 -9.21 7.52 -8.52
N LEU A 262 -7.94 7.89 -8.72
CA LEU A 262 -7.43 8.48 -9.94
C LEU A 262 -6.17 7.75 -10.42
N LEU A 263 -5.91 7.80 -11.73
CA LEU A 263 -4.65 7.39 -12.34
C LEU A 263 -3.94 8.62 -12.89
N LEU A 264 -2.72 8.86 -12.43
CA LEU A 264 -1.85 9.94 -12.90
C LEU A 264 -0.82 9.40 -13.89
N HIS A 265 -0.97 9.75 -15.16
CA HIS A 265 0.04 9.57 -16.18
C HIS A 265 0.96 10.79 -16.23
N TYR A 266 2.26 10.61 -16.02
CA TYR A 266 3.21 11.72 -15.98
C TYR A 266 4.65 11.29 -16.30
N SER A 267 5.46 12.27 -16.68
CA SER A 267 6.92 12.10 -16.83
C SER A 267 7.70 12.95 -15.85
N GLU A 268 7.30 14.22 -15.68
CA GLU A 268 7.97 15.23 -14.88
C GLU A 268 7.18 15.48 -13.57
N PRO A 269 7.81 15.31 -12.38
CA PRO A 269 7.11 15.38 -11.10
C PRO A 269 6.54 16.75 -10.74
N LEU A 270 7.21 17.87 -11.09
CA LEU A 270 6.70 19.19 -10.72
C LEU A 270 5.44 19.55 -11.51
N ALA A 271 5.41 19.23 -12.81
CA ALA A 271 4.20 19.39 -13.62
C ALA A 271 3.05 18.47 -13.12
N ALA A 272 3.39 17.29 -12.60
CA ALA A 272 2.41 16.39 -11.99
C ALA A 272 1.78 17.00 -10.72
N VAL A 273 2.53 17.74 -9.90
CA VAL A 273 1.99 18.46 -8.74
C VAL A 273 0.88 19.44 -9.14
N GLU A 274 1.15 20.27 -10.15
CA GLU A 274 0.17 21.24 -10.66
C GLU A 274 -1.08 20.54 -11.20
N ALA A 275 -0.89 19.46 -11.97
CA ALA A 275 -2.01 18.69 -12.53
C ALA A 275 -2.89 18.05 -11.44
N VAL A 276 -2.30 17.51 -10.38
CA VAL A 276 -3.03 16.94 -9.24
C VAL A 276 -3.85 18.03 -8.53
N GLN A 277 -3.25 19.19 -8.27
CA GLN A 277 -3.95 20.31 -7.63
C GLN A 277 -5.17 20.76 -8.45
N VAL A 278 -4.99 20.95 -9.75
CA VAL A 278 -6.09 21.33 -10.66
C VAL A 278 -7.19 20.27 -10.66
N ALA A 279 -6.81 19.00 -10.82
CA ALA A 279 -7.74 17.88 -10.91
C ALA A 279 -8.63 17.74 -9.66
N LEU A 280 -8.07 17.90 -8.47
CA LEU A 280 -8.82 17.83 -7.22
C LEU A 280 -9.76 19.02 -7.01
N SER A 281 -9.51 20.13 -7.69
CA SER A 281 -10.38 21.32 -7.68
C SER A 281 -11.50 21.24 -8.73
N GLU A 282 -11.47 20.26 -9.65
CA GLU A 282 -12.42 20.15 -10.75
C GLU A 282 -13.49 19.08 -10.49
N PRO A 283 -14.75 19.47 -10.14
CA PRO A 283 -15.84 18.49 -9.92
C PRO A 283 -16.15 17.61 -11.15
N SER A 284 -15.89 18.11 -12.36
CA SER A 284 -16.14 17.41 -13.61
C SER A 284 -15.29 16.14 -13.76
N LEU A 285 -14.03 16.18 -13.35
CA LEU A 285 -13.15 15.02 -13.39
C LEU A 285 -13.59 13.97 -12.37
N LEU A 286 -13.99 14.41 -11.17
CA LEU A 286 -14.43 13.50 -10.10
C LEU A 286 -15.78 12.85 -10.41
N ALA A 287 -16.59 13.44 -11.28
CA ALA A 287 -17.86 12.91 -11.77
C ALA A 287 -17.73 12.14 -13.10
N ALA A 288 -16.57 12.12 -13.74
CA ALA A 288 -16.35 11.43 -15.00
C ALA A 288 -16.54 9.91 -14.85
N PRO A 289 -16.96 9.19 -15.93
CA PRO A 289 -17.02 7.73 -15.89
C PRO A 289 -15.65 7.12 -15.58
N CYS A 290 -15.63 6.08 -14.77
CA CYS A 290 -14.41 5.37 -14.41
C CYS A 290 -13.81 4.67 -15.64
N LYS A 291 -12.50 4.74 -15.79
CA LYS A 291 -11.76 3.85 -16.69
C LYS A 291 -11.44 2.58 -15.93
N GLN A 292 -11.65 1.43 -16.56
CA GLN A 292 -11.15 0.18 -16.01
C GLN A 292 -9.62 0.17 -16.16
N HIS A 293 -8.93 -0.13 -15.10
CA HIS A 293 -7.50 -0.41 -15.17
C HIS A 293 -7.36 -1.84 -15.70
N GLU A 294 -6.71 -2.00 -16.87
CA GLU A 294 -6.38 -3.32 -17.39
C GLU A 294 -5.34 -3.94 -16.44
N GLU A 295 -5.80 -4.78 -15.54
CA GLU A 295 -4.90 -5.66 -14.81
C GLU A 295 -4.31 -6.66 -15.81
N LEU A 296 -3.00 -6.87 -15.72
CA LEU A 296 -2.32 -7.97 -16.37
C LEU A 296 -2.97 -9.27 -15.90
N THR A 297 -3.90 -9.80 -16.69
CA THR A 297 -4.54 -11.08 -16.44
C THR A 297 -3.48 -12.14 -16.32
N SER A 298 -3.32 -12.67 -15.13
CA SER A 298 -2.45 -13.80 -14.81
C SER A 298 -2.91 -15.03 -15.58
N ALA A 299 -1.93 -15.79 -16.05
CA ALA A 299 -1.96 -17.14 -16.62
C ALA A 299 -3.33 -17.75 -16.91
N THR A 300 -3.52 -18.17 -18.15
CA THR A 300 -4.66 -18.96 -18.64
C THR A 300 -5.02 -20.09 -17.67
N ALA A 301 -6.06 -19.90 -16.87
CA ALA A 301 -6.62 -20.97 -16.06
C ALA A 301 -7.26 -22.02 -16.96
N PRO A 302 -7.27 -23.30 -16.58
CA PRO A 302 -7.96 -24.32 -17.34
C PRO A 302 -9.47 -24.00 -17.40
N ARG A 303 -10.04 -23.99 -18.60
CA ARG A 303 -11.48 -23.79 -18.79
C ARG A 303 -12.27 -24.96 -18.21
N CYS A 304 -13.33 -24.68 -17.48
CA CYS A 304 -14.30 -25.70 -17.06
C CYS A 304 -15.10 -26.17 -18.26
N MET A 305 -14.75 -27.33 -18.83
CA MET A 305 -15.38 -27.89 -20.04
C MET A 305 -16.56 -28.82 -19.77
N GLY A 306 -16.94 -29.04 -18.49
CA GLY A 306 -18.03 -29.92 -18.08
C GLY A 306 -19.37 -29.20 -17.97
N ASP A 307 -20.46 -29.96 -18.07
CA ASP A 307 -21.86 -29.51 -17.88
C ASP A 307 -22.28 -29.62 -16.40
N GLU A 308 -21.31 -29.61 -15.50
CA GLU A 308 -21.54 -29.76 -14.06
C GLU A 308 -22.04 -28.47 -13.43
N PRO A 309 -23.08 -28.53 -12.57
CA PRO A 309 -23.50 -27.35 -11.84
C PRO A 309 -22.49 -26.98 -10.75
N TRP A 310 -22.27 -25.69 -10.57
CA TRP A 310 -21.35 -25.10 -9.60
C TRP A 310 -22.09 -24.39 -8.48
N ARG A 311 -21.47 -24.32 -7.31
CA ARG A 311 -21.96 -23.54 -6.16
C ARG A 311 -20.80 -22.86 -5.45
N PRO A 312 -21.01 -21.72 -4.77
CA PRO A 312 -20.04 -21.06 -3.94
C PRO A 312 -19.62 -21.94 -2.74
N GLY A 313 -18.37 -21.77 -2.29
CA GLY A 313 -17.86 -22.33 -1.04
C GLY A 313 -18.59 -21.72 0.17
N ALA A 314 -18.68 -22.50 1.26
CA ALA A 314 -19.40 -22.06 2.46
C ALA A 314 -18.63 -21.04 3.32
N THR A 315 -17.33 -20.88 3.09
CA THR A 315 -16.39 -20.09 3.92
C THR A 315 -15.92 -18.80 3.25
N VAL A 316 -16.68 -18.28 2.27
CA VAL A 316 -16.33 -17.08 1.54
C VAL A 316 -17.12 -15.90 2.10
N LEU A 317 -16.41 -14.83 2.48
CA LEU A 317 -16.97 -13.56 2.90
C LEU A 317 -17.11 -12.63 1.67
N GLU A 318 -18.19 -11.87 1.62
CA GLU A 318 -18.59 -11.06 0.46
C GLU A 318 -18.65 -9.58 0.84
N TYR A 319 -17.92 -8.76 0.10
CA TYR A 319 -17.86 -7.31 0.31
C TYR A 319 -18.14 -6.57 -0.99
N SER A 320 -19.26 -5.84 -1.07
CA SER A 320 -19.65 -5.09 -2.27
C SER A 320 -19.05 -3.68 -2.25
N LEU A 321 -18.50 -3.23 -3.38
CA LEU A 321 -18.02 -1.87 -3.59
C LEU A 321 -18.53 -1.39 -4.97
N GLU A 322 -19.50 -0.46 -4.98
CA GLU A 322 -20.23 -0.06 -6.18
C GLU A 322 -20.80 -1.29 -6.94
N GLU A 323 -20.36 -1.51 -8.18
CA GLU A 323 -20.79 -2.64 -9.02
C GLU A 323 -19.87 -3.86 -8.91
N GLU A 324 -18.79 -3.78 -8.14
CA GLU A 324 -17.82 -4.85 -7.95
C GLU A 324 -18.07 -5.65 -6.68
N LEU A 325 -17.46 -6.83 -6.59
CA LEU A 325 -17.55 -7.70 -5.42
C LEU A 325 -16.15 -8.18 -5.04
N PHE A 326 -15.80 -8.01 -3.78
CA PHE A 326 -14.59 -8.58 -3.20
C PHE A 326 -14.95 -9.82 -2.38
N LEU A 327 -14.29 -10.91 -2.67
CA LEU A 327 -14.44 -12.19 -1.98
C LEU A 327 -13.21 -12.42 -1.13
N VAL A 328 -13.39 -12.74 0.14
CA VAL A 328 -12.32 -13.11 1.06
C VAL A 328 -12.51 -14.54 1.48
N GLU A 329 -11.52 -15.39 1.22
CA GLU A 329 -11.54 -16.77 1.67
C GLU A 329 -11.11 -16.85 3.14
N ALA A 330 -11.97 -17.40 4.01
CA ALA A 330 -11.72 -17.46 5.44
C ALA A 330 -10.59 -18.45 5.82
N SER A 331 -10.15 -19.31 4.91
CA SER A 331 -9.14 -20.33 5.19
C SER A 331 -7.70 -19.82 5.14
N ASP A 332 -7.39 -18.97 4.18
CA ASP A 332 -6.05 -18.43 3.93
C ASP A 332 -6.00 -16.89 3.81
N GLY A 333 -7.19 -16.24 3.86
CA GLY A 333 -7.31 -14.79 3.74
C GLY A 333 -7.08 -14.26 2.32
N ALA A 334 -7.12 -15.11 1.30
CA ALA A 334 -6.99 -14.66 -0.10
C ALA A 334 -8.15 -13.74 -0.50
N ILE A 335 -7.83 -12.64 -1.18
CA ILE A 335 -8.80 -11.64 -1.62
C ILE A 335 -8.92 -11.72 -3.14
N HIS A 336 -10.16 -11.89 -3.61
CA HIS A 336 -10.49 -11.96 -5.03
C HIS A 336 -11.46 -10.85 -5.40
N ARG A 337 -11.21 -10.17 -6.52
CA ARG A 337 -12.07 -9.11 -7.05
C ARG A 337 -12.86 -9.63 -8.23
N LEU A 338 -14.15 -9.46 -8.21
CA LEU A 338 -15.05 -9.73 -9.32
C LEU A 338 -15.54 -8.41 -9.92
N ASN A 339 -15.44 -8.29 -11.23
CA ASN A 339 -16.04 -7.21 -11.99
C ASN A 339 -17.59 -7.36 -12.02
N PRO A 340 -18.36 -6.42 -12.59
CA PRO A 340 -19.82 -6.49 -12.59
C PRO A 340 -20.40 -7.78 -13.16
N SER A 341 -19.84 -8.34 -14.24
CA SER A 341 -20.30 -9.61 -14.81
C SER A 341 -19.96 -10.80 -13.92
N GLY A 342 -18.77 -10.85 -13.35
CA GLY A 342 -18.35 -11.86 -12.38
C GLY A 342 -19.20 -11.82 -11.10
N ARG A 343 -19.53 -10.62 -10.61
CA ARG A 343 -20.47 -10.43 -9.49
C ARG A 343 -21.84 -10.99 -9.80
N LEU A 344 -22.38 -10.75 -11.00
CA LEU A 344 -23.68 -11.31 -11.41
C LEU A 344 -23.66 -12.84 -11.43
N ILE A 345 -22.59 -13.45 -12.00
CA ILE A 345 -22.38 -14.90 -11.99
C ILE A 345 -22.37 -15.42 -10.55
N TRP A 346 -21.59 -14.79 -9.67
CA TRP A 346 -21.53 -15.18 -8.27
C TRP A 346 -22.89 -15.11 -7.59
N GLN A 347 -23.64 -14.05 -7.80
CA GLN A 347 -24.99 -13.89 -7.24
C GLN A 347 -25.98 -14.95 -7.73
N LEU A 348 -25.93 -15.33 -9.02
CA LEU A 348 -26.72 -16.42 -9.57
C LEU A 348 -26.36 -17.77 -8.91
N LEU A 349 -25.06 -18.09 -8.79
CA LEU A 349 -24.58 -19.30 -8.12
C LEU A 349 -24.97 -19.36 -6.64
N ARG A 350 -25.13 -18.23 -5.98
CA ARG A 350 -25.64 -18.13 -4.60
C ARG A 350 -27.10 -18.51 -4.47
N GLN A 351 -27.90 -18.32 -5.50
CA GLN A 351 -29.32 -18.65 -5.48
C GLN A 351 -29.53 -20.16 -5.69
N GLU A 352 -28.89 -20.73 -6.70
CA GLU A 352 -28.94 -22.14 -7.03
C GLU A 352 -27.68 -22.61 -7.77
N PRO A 353 -27.37 -23.91 -7.70
CA PRO A 353 -26.28 -24.47 -8.50
C PRO A 353 -26.60 -24.38 -9.99
N LEU A 354 -25.69 -23.80 -10.78
CA LEU A 354 -25.85 -23.62 -12.23
C LEU A 354 -24.61 -24.12 -12.96
N SER A 355 -24.83 -24.69 -14.15
CA SER A 355 -23.79 -25.05 -15.09
C SER A 355 -23.28 -23.85 -15.87
N ALA A 356 -22.11 -24.00 -16.54
CA ALA A 356 -21.58 -22.96 -17.40
C ALA A 356 -22.55 -22.58 -18.56
N ALA A 357 -23.27 -23.58 -19.11
CA ALA A 357 -24.25 -23.36 -20.18
C ALA A 357 -25.44 -22.52 -19.70
N GLU A 358 -26.01 -22.87 -18.56
CA GLU A 358 -27.16 -22.12 -17.97
C GLU A 358 -26.78 -20.68 -17.64
N LEU A 359 -25.61 -20.47 -17.06
CA LEU A 359 -25.08 -19.12 -16.78
C LEU A 359 -24.87 -18.33 -18.08
N ALA A 360 -24.33 -18.96 -19.12
CA ALA A 360 -24.09 -18.31 -20.39
C ALA A 360 -25.39 -17.91 -21.09
N GLU A 361 -26.42 -18.73 -21.02
CA GLU A 361 -27.75 -18.39 -21.57
C GLU A 361 -28.35 -17.15 -20.87
N LEU A 362 -28.34 -17.13 -19.53
CA LEU A 362 -28.82 -16.00 -18.73
C LEU A 362 -28.05 -14.69 -19.03
N LEU A 363 -26.73 -14.77 -19.09
CA LEU A 363 -25.90 -13.59 -19.36
C LEU A 363 -25.97 -13.12 -20.82
N SER A 364 -26.06 -14.06 -21.79
CA SER A 364 -26.26 -13.74 -23.21
C SER A 364 -27.55 -12.95 -23.44
N GLU A 365 -28.64 -13.35 -22.78
CA GLU A 365 -29.91 -12.62 -22.82
C GLU A 365 -29.78 -11.24 -22.12
N HIS A 366 -29.18 -11.20 -20.95
CA HIS A 366 -29.03 -9.96 -20.15
C HIS A 366 -28.19 -8.89 -20.86
N TYR A 367 -27.05 -9.27 -21.44
CA TYR A 367 -26.13 -8.34 -22.10
C TYR A 367 -26.33 -8.22 -23.61
N ALA A 368 -27.27 -8.99 -24.20
CA ALA A 368 -27.51 -9.08 -25.64
C ALA A 368 -26.23 -9.40 -26.45
N GLN A 369 -25.42 -10.33 -25.94
CA GLN A 369 -24.16 -10.77 -26.53
C GLN A 369 -24.26 -12.19 -27.09
N PRO A 370 -23.42 -12.59 -28.09
CA PRO A 370 -23.43 -13.94 -28.66
C PRO A 370 -23.16 -15.01 -27.60
N LEU A 371 -24.01 -16.06 -27.59
CA LEU A 371 -23.92 -17.13 -26.57
C LEU A 371 -22.55 -17.84 -26.56
N GLU A 372 -21.94 -18.06 -27.71
CA GLU A 372 -20.64 -18.75 -27.82
C GLU A 372 -19.51 -17.96 -27.15
N GLU A 373 -19.51 -16.61 -27.27
CA GLU A 373 -18.53 -15.73 -26.64
C GLU A 373 -18.74 -15.72 -25.12
N VAL A 374 -19.98 -15.52 -24.70
CA VAL A 374 -20.35 -15.50 -23.27
C VAL A 374 -20.03 -16.84 -22.61
N LEU A 375 -20.29 -17.96 -23.28
CA LEU A 375 -19.97 -19.28 -22.74
C LEU A 375 -18.47 -19.47 -22.52
N ALA A 376 -17.63 -18.98 -23.45
CA ALA A 376 -16.18 -19.07 -23.31
C ALA A 376 -15.69 -18.27 -22.08
N ASP A 377 -16.20 -17.04 -21.89
CA ASP A 377 -15.87 -16.18 -20.76
C ASP A 377 -16.34 -16.77 -19.42
N VAL A 378 -17.57 -17.31 -19.38
CA VAL A 378 -18.12 -17.98 -18.19
C VAL A 378 -17.27 -19.20 -17.81
N GLN A 379 -16.92 -20.05 -18.79
CA GLN A 379 -16.07 -21.23 -18.55
C GLN A 379 -14.70 -20.86 -18.01
N GLU A 380 -14.12 -19.78 -18.50
CA GLU A 380 -12.83 -19.28 -18.02
C GLU A 380 -12.95 -18.79 -16.57
N LEU A 381 -13.96 -17.97 -16.26
CA LEU A 381 -14.16 -17.45 -14.90
C LEU A 381 -14.45 -18.59 -13.90
N LEU A 382 -15.33 -19.53 -14.24
CA LEU A 382 -15.60 -20.69 -13.38
C LEU A 382 -14.33 -21.52 -13.16
N GLY A 383 -13.48 -21.69 -14.19
CA GLY A 383 -12.19 -22.35 -14.06
C GLY A 383 -11.25 -21.61 -13.08
N GLN A 384 -11.20 -20.28 -13.15
CA GLN A 384 -10.42 -19.45 -12.23
C GLN A 384 -10.94 -19.60 -10.79
N LEU A 385 -12.25 -19.44 -10.57
CA LEU A 385 -12.88 -19.55 -9.26
C LEU A 385 -12.73 -20.97 -8.65
N ALA A 386 -12.85 -22.02 -9.46
CA ALA A 386 -12.67 -23.40 -9.01
C ALA A 386 -11.21 -23.70 -8.65
N ASN A 387 -10.25 -23.17 -9.44
CA ASN A 387 -8.83 -23.37 -9.19
C ASN A 387 -8.36 -22.78 -7.85
N VAL A 388 -9.00 -21.71 -7.41
CA VAL A 388 -8.74 -21.05 -6.12
C VAL A 388 -9.71 -21.50 -5.01
N GLY A 389 -10.57 -22.49 -5.24
CA GLY A 389 -11.43 -23.08 -4.23
C GLY A 389 -12.69 -22.28 -3.86
N LEU A 390 -12.95 -21.16 -4.54
CA LEU A 390 -14.12 -20.31 -4.26
C LEU A 390 -15.45 -20.96 -4.64
N ILE A 391 -15.44 -21.86 -5.62
CA ILE A 391 -16.61 -22.67 -6.04
C ILE A 391 -16.28 -24.14 -6.07
N SER A 392 -17.30 -24.99 -5.94
CA SER A 392 -17.18 -26.45 -6.05
C SER A 392 -18.28 -27.03 -6.92
N SER A 393 -17.97 -28.10 -7.67
CA SER A 393 -18.96 -28.85 -8.43
C SER A 393 -19.91 -29.65 -7.51
N VAL A 394 -21.20 -29.65 -7.83
CA VAL A 394 -22.23 -30.38 -7.05
C VAL A 394 -22.17 -31.88 -7.32
N ALA A 395 -21.63 -32.34 -8.44
CA ALA A 395 -21.54 -33.76 -8.81
C ALA A 395 -20.60 -34.58 -7.91
N THR A 396 -19.63 -33.95 -7.26
CA THR A 396 -18.66 -34.62 -6.37
C THR A 396 -19.20 -34.92 -4.97
N SER A 397 -20.38 -34.43 -4.60
CA SER A 397 -21.00 -34.63 -3.27
C SER A 397 -21.87 -35.92 -3.14
N GLY A 398 -22.00 -36.73 -4.20
CA GLY A 398 -23.01 -37.81 -4.30
C GLY A 398 -22.49 -39.26 -4.24
N ALA A 399 -21.23 -39.53 -3.99
CA ALA A 399 -20.71 -40.91 -3.98
C ALA A 399 -20.11 -41.35 -2.62
N ALA A 400 -20.88 -41.22 -1.55
CA ALA A 400 -20.69 -42.10 -0.39
C ALA A 400 -21.49 -43.38 -0.64
N THR A 401 -20.89 -44.35 -1.30
CA THR A 401 -21.43 -45.70 -1.47
C THR A 401 -21.60 -46.34 -0.09
N VAL A 402 -22.83 -46.43 0.42
CA VAL A 402 -23.17 -47.28 1.54
C VAL A 402 -23.08 -48.71 1.05
N THR A 403 -21.97 -49.39 1.33
CA THR A 403 -21.88 -50.86 1.22
C THR A 403 -22.49 -51.44 2.46
N LEU A 404 -23.73 -51.93 2.36
CA LEU A 404 -24.32 -52.82 3.33
C LEU A 404 -23.64 -54.20 3.20
N ALA A 405 -23.03 -54.64 4.25
CA ALA A 405 -22.73 -56.03 4.50
C ALA A 405 -23.21 -56.40 5.93
#